data_e375ea09b4c2869fc1caa3069d0f458a
#
_entry.id   e375ea09b4c2869fc1caa3069d0f458a
#
_cell.length_a   1.000
_cell.length_b   1.000
_cell.length_c   1.000
_cell.angle_alpha   90.00
_cell.angle_beta   90.00
_cell.angle_gamma   90.00
#
_symmetry.space_group_name_H-M   'P 1'
#
loop_
_entity.id
_entity.type
_entity.pdbx_description
1 polymer ?
#
loop_
_entity_poly.entity_id
_entity_poly.type
_entity_poly.pdbx_seq_one_letter_code
_entity_poly.pdbx_strand_id
1 'polypeptide(L)'
;MLAAAAGLVALTVTGLNTAEGAVTGSDPAATQLQRDTDAVHALGVTGVQAWVTTSDQRHLVATSGVADRDTGLPVPPDGRFRIASTRKAFDATVVLQLVGEHRLSLDDTVERWLPGVIRGNGNDGRQITVRHLLQNSSGIHDDLPGYTTPEEYLQQRYDVYTREQLVARAMNHPPDFPPGTGWAYSNTGFIVAGMIIERVTGRSLHQEVTDRIVRPLGLHHTTWPGTSPSLPRPHAQAYQLFETGDLVDVTEQVSGDPDSIVSSAQDLDRFFRALLDGRLLRPAQLADMKRTVPISADIEQIWPGGQYGLGLVRRPLPCGGIYWGHDGGDAGYITVTGVTDDGRRSAMVSMSTALGDSLDHYLQQQHTADVLIQNALCAT
;
A
#
# COMPACT_ATOMS: atom_id res chain seq x y z
N MET A 1 -79.19 -9.49 19.29
CA MET A 1 -79.37 -8.49 20.34
C MET A 1 -78.35 -8.79 21.42
N LEU A 2 -77.34 -8.05 21.55
CA LEU A 2 -76.59 -7.75 22.76
C LEU A 2 -75.38 -6.86 22.34
N ALA A 3 -75.45 -5.61 22.77
CA ALA A 3 -74.37 -4.62 22.57
C ALA A 3 -73.30 -4.85 23.61
N ALA A 4 -72.00 -4.84 23.16
CA ALA A 4 -70.84 -4.79 24.04
C ALA A 4 -70.17 -3.43 23.87
N ALA A 5 -70.15 -2.65 24.93
CA ALA A 5 -69.49 -1.36 25.04
C ALA A 5 -67.97 -1.60 25.24
N ALA A 6 -67.15 -0.99 24.38
CA ALA A 6 -65.69 -0.95 24.56
C ALA A 6 -65.34 0.36 25.27
N GLY A 7 -64.80 0.24 26.49
CA GLY A 7 -64.20 1.37 27.23
C GLY A 7 -62.80 1.71 26.72
N LEU A 8 -62.60 2.99 26.33
CA LEU A 8 -61.29 3.54 26.07
C LEU A 8 -60.63 3.91 27.40
N VAL A 9 -59.51 3.28 27.69
CA VAL A 9 -58.55 3.72 28.74
C VAL A 9 -57.51 4.61 28.08
N ALA A 10 -57.53 5.87 28.36
CA ALA A 10 -56.50 6.83 27.97
C ALA A 10 -55.29 6.72 28.92
N LEU A 11 -54.20 6.14 28.43
CA LEU A 11 -52.91 6.19 29.10
C LEU A 11 -52.23 7.51 28.75
N THR A 12 -52.13 8.43 29.69
CA THR A 12 -51.27 9.62 29.61
C THR A 12 -49.82 9.20 29.85
N VAL A 13 -49.03 9.15 28.78
CA VAL A 13 -47.57 9.01 28.87
C VAL A 13 -47.02 10.40 29.11
N THR A 14 -46.58 10.67 30.34
CA THR A 14 -45.72 11.81 30.68
C THR A 14 -44.34 11.58 30.08
N GLY A 15 -44.06 12.24 28.96
CA GLY A 15 -42.72 12.25 28.35
C GLY A 15 -41.73 12.97 29.25
N LEU A 16 -40.78 12.22 29.77
CA LEU A 16 -39.50 12.78 30.28
C LEU A 16 -38.69 13.24 29.06
N ASN A 17 -38.72 14.55 28.79
CA ASN A 17 -37.74 15.20 27.92
C ASN A 17 -36.39 15.16 28.62
N THR A 18 -35.60 14.12 28.35
CA THR A 18 -34.14 14.22 28.52
C THR A 18 -33.66 15.11 27.37
N ALA A 19 -33.32 16.38 27.69
CA ALA A 19 -32.57 17.21 26.79
C ALA A 19 -31.21 16.55 26.58
N GLU A 20 -31.07 15.81 25.49
CA GLU A 20 -29.76 15.46 24.94
C GLU A 20 -29.10 16.80 24.54
N GLY A 21 -28.15 17.23 25.37
CA GLY A 21 -27.27 18.34 25.05
C GLY A 21 -26.54 18.01 23.77
N ALA A 22 -26.90 18.68 22.68
CA ALA A 22 -26.13 18.67 21.45
C ALA A 22 -24.72 19.13 21.79
N VAL A 23 -23.79 18.20 21.87
CA VAL A 23 -22.34 18.49 21.87
C VAL A 23 -22.03 18.97 20.45
N THR A 24 -22.17 20.28 20.21
CA THR A 24 -21.72 20.93 18.98
C THR A 24 -20.22 21.24 19.06
N GLY A 25 -19.41 20.21 19.22
CA GLY A 25 -17.96 20.30 19.06
C GLY A 25 -17.56 19.30 18.01
N SER A 26 -17.22 19.75 16.78
CA SER A 26 -16.56 18.90 15.79
C SER A 26 -15.26 18.39 16.41
N ASP A 27 -15.03 17.06 16.33
CA ASP A 27 -13.77 16.44 16.77
C ASP A 27 -12.59 17.16 16.06
N PRO A 28 -11.67 17.80 16.81
CA PRO A 28 -10.56 18.54 16.18
C PRO A 28 -9.70 17.65 15.29
N ALA A 29 -9.51 16.38 15.65
CA ALA A 29 -8.75 15.42 14.85
C ALA A 29 -9.47 15.08 13.53
N ALA A 30 -10.78 14.86 13.57
CA ALA A 30 -11.58 14.64 12.37
C ALA A 30 -11.60 15.90 11.46
N THR A 31 -11.68 17.09 12.06
CA THR A 31 -11.62 18.35 11.31
C THR A 31 -10.26 18.57 10.67
N GLN A 32 -9.15 18.21 11.36
CA GLN A 32 -7.82 18.28 10.78
C GLN A 32 -7.65 17.27 9.65
N LEU A 33 -8.08 16.01 9.85
CA LEU A 33 -8.03 14.98 8.81
C LEU A 33 -8.78 15.41 7.54
N GLN A 34 -9.97 16.02 7.68
CA GLN A 34 -10.72 16.54 6.52
C GLN A 34 -9.95 17.64 5.80
N ARG A 35 -9.37 18.61 6.53
CA ARG A 35 -8.55 19.68 5.90
C ARG A 35 -7.35 19.13 5.15
N ASP A 36 -6.66 18.16 5.72
CA ASP A 36 -5.49 17.55 5.08
C ASP A 36 -5.89 16.75 3.84
N THR A 37 -7.04 16.04 3.89
CA THR A 37 -7.62 15.32 2.75
C THR A 37 -8.02 16.28 1.63
N ASP A 38 -8.63 17.43 1.98
CA ASP A 38 -9.00 18.48 1.02
C ASP A 38 -7.76 19.14 0.39
N ALA A 39 -6.66 19.29 1.15
CA ALA A 39 -5.41 19.83 0.64
C ALA A 39 -4.78 18.91 -0.43
N VAL A 40 -4.85 17.58 -0.26
CA VAL A 40 -4.41 16.62 -1.28
C VAL A 40 -5.30 16.72 -2.54
N HIS A 41 -6.62 16.79 -2.36
CA HIS A 41 -7.56 16.96 -3.48
C HIS A 41 -7.31 18.25 -4.26
N ALA A 42 -7.00 19.35 -3.57
CA ALA A 42 -6.76 20.67 -4.17
C ALA A 42 -5.56 20.70 -5.15
N LEU A 43 -4.69 19.70 -5.14
CA LEU A 43 -3.61 19.53 -6.12
C LEU A 43 -4.10 19.02 -7.48
N GLY A 44 -5.38 18.70 -7.65
CA GLY A 44 -5.93 18.10 -8.86
C GLY A 44 -6.16 16.59 -8.77
N VAL A 45 -5.96 16.00 -7.60
CA VAL A 45 -6.31 14.58 -7.35
C VAL A 45 -7.83 14.43 -7.38
N THR A 46 -8.35 13.57 -8.26
CA THR A 46 -9.80 13.41 -8.49
C THR A 46 -10.53 12.94 -7.23
N GLY A 47 -9.99 11.95 -6.54
CA GLY A 47 -10.58 11.42 -5.32
C GLY A 47 -9.52 11.03 -4.31
N VAL A 48 -9.74 11.38 -3.05
CA VAL A 48 -8.88 11.07 -1.91
C VAL A 48 -9.69 10.37 -0.85
N GLN A 49 -9.13 9.30 -0.29
CA GLN A 49 -9.67 8.55 0.83
C GLN A 49 -8.59 8.42 1.90
N ALA A 50 -8.90 8.79 3.13
CA ALA A 50 -8.01 8.69 4.27
C ALA A 50 -8.65 7.88 5.41
N TRP A 51 -7.87 7.00 6.03
CA TRP A 51 -8.24 6.21 7.22
C TRP A 51 -7.18 6.42 8.28
N VAL A 52 -7.60 6.78 9.49
CA VAL A 52 -6.72 7.01 10.64
C VAL A 52 -7.19 6.20 11.83
N THR A 53 -6.26 5.54 12.52
CA THR A 53 -6.49 4.96 13.84
C THR A 53 -5.71 5.77 14.86
N THR A 54 -6.43 6.35 15.82
CA THR A 54 -5.90 7.17 16.90
C THR A 54 -5.31 6.34 18.05
N SER A 55 -4.56 6.96 18.96
CA SER A 55 -3.96 6.26 20.11
C SER A 55 -4.98 5.62 21.06
N ASP A 56 -6.19 6.17 21.13
CA ASP A 56 -7.34 5.62 21.88
C ASP A 56 -8.17 4.62 21.05
N GLN A 57 -7.64 4.18 19.93
CA GLN A 57 -8.22 3.16 19.03
C GLN A 57 -9.53 3.57 18.35
N ARG A 58 -9.83 4.85 18.24
CA ARG A 58 -10.92 5.35 17.39
C ARG A 58 -10.48 5.35 15.94
N HIS A 59 -11.44 5.18 15.04
CA HIS A 59 -11.22 5.27 13.61
C HIS A 59 -11.83 6.57 13.08
N LEU A 60 -11.00 7.32 12.35
CA LEU A 60 -11.43 8.52 11.63
C LEU A 60 -11.32 8.24 10.16
N VAL A 61 -12.31 8.68 9.40
CA VAL A 61 -12.34 8.54 7.93
C VAL A 61 -12.69 9.88 7.32
N ALA A 62 -11.93 10.27 6.30
CA ALA A 62 -12.23 11.45 5.49
C ALA A 62 -12.12 11.11 4.02
N THR A 63 -12.95 11.77 3.21
CA THR A 63 -12.88 11.67 1.75
C THR A 63 -13.01 13.07 1.16
N SER A 64 -12.37 13.29 0.00
CA SER A 64 -12.47 14.55 -0.73
C SER A 64 -12.50 14.28 -2.23
N GLY A 65 -13.15 15.17 -2.98
CA GLY A 65 -13.33 15.00 -4.42
C GLY A 65 -14.41 14.00 -4.79
N VAL A 66 -14.25 13.38 -5.95
CA VAL A 66 -15.25 12.48 -6.55
C VAL A 66 -14.63 11.12 -6.89
N ALA A 67 -15.47 10.07 -6.84
CA ALA A 67 -15.08 8.73 -7.28
C ALA A 67 -15.02 8.59 -8.80
N ASP A 68 -15.78 9.40 -9.49
CA ASP A 68 -15.96 9.34 -10.94
C ASP A 68 -16.26 10.76 -11.45
N ARG A 69 -15.44 11.23 -12.37
CA ARG A 69 -15.54 12.60 -12.92
C ARG A 69 -16.77 12.80 -13.78
N ASP A 70 -17.26 11.75 -14.42
CA ASP A 70 -18.41 11.85 -15.33
C ASP A 70 -19.72 11.92 -14.55
N THR A 71 -19.81 11.18 -13.45
CA THR A 71 -21.03 11.09 -12.64
C THR A 71 -21.03 12.02 -11.44
N GLY A 72 -19.85 12.49 -10.99
CA GLY A 72 -19.71 13.30 -9.78
C GLY A 72 -20.03 12.56 -8.49
N LEU A 73 -20.08 11.22 -8.50
CA LEU A 73 -20.33 10.44 -7.30
C LEU A 73 -19.23 10.65 -6.26
N PRO A 74 -19.58 10.73 -4.96
CA PRO A 74 -18.57 10.93 -3.90
C PRO A 74 -17.64 9.72 -3.77
N VAL A 75 -16.42 9.96 -3.28
CA VAL A 75 -15.45 8.89 -2.99
C VAL A 75 -16.02 7.96 -1.91
N PRO A 76 -16.08 6.62 -2.15
CA PRO A 76 -16.54 5.69 -1.14
C PRO A 76 -15.52 5.60 0.00
N PRO A 77 -15.95 5.75 1.28
CA PRO A 77 -15.03 5.74 2.42
C PRO A 77 -14.40 4.35 2.69
N ASP A 78 -14.96 3.30 2.13
CA ASP A 78 -14.48 1.91 2.17
C ASP A 78 -14.02 1.41 0.78
N GLY A 79 -13.71 2.35 -0.12
CA GLY A 79 -13.31 2.06 -1.49
C GLY A 79 -12.08 1.16 -1.59
N ARG A 80 -12.09 0.30 -2.60
CA ARG A 80 -10.98 -0.60 -2.92
C ARG A 80 -10.11 0.01 -3.99
N PHE A 81 -8.81 -0.25 -3.91
CA PHE A 81 -7.83 0.30 -4.84
C PHE A 81 -6.64 -0.64 -5.01
N ARG A 82 -5.88 -0.48 -6.11
CA ARG A 82 -4.61 -1.18 -6.29
C ARG A 82 -3.58 -0.60 -5.33
N ILE A 83 -2.98 -1.44 -4.49
CA ILE A 83 -2.03 -0.99 -3.47
C ILE A 83 -0.58 -0.93 -3.98
N ALA A 84 -0.37 -1.42 -5.19
CA ALA A 84 0.93 -1.38 -5.86
C ALA A 84 2.07 -1.88 -4.95
N SER A 85 3.15 -1.10 -4.86
CA SER A 85 4.35 -1.46 -4.10
C SER A 85 4.13 -1.65 -2.60
N THR A 86 3.02 -1.19 -2.03
CA THR A 86 2.66 -1.50 -0.63
C THR A 86 2.61 -3.01 -0.38
N ARG A 87 2.36 -3.83 -1.42
CA ARG A 87 2.40 -5.30 -1.35
C ARG A 87 3.75 -5.86 -0.87
N LYS A 88 4.86 -5.11 -1.10
CA LYS A 88 6.21 -5.55 -0.71
C LYS A 88 6.33 -5.86 0.78
N ALA A 89 5.57 -5.15 1.60
CA ALA A 89 5.48 -5.46 3.03
C ALA A 89 4.81 -6.81 3.31
N PHE A 90 3.82 -7.22 2.51
CA PHE A 90 3.19 -8.55 2.61
C PHE A 90 4.17 -9.65 2.20
N ASP A 91 4.87 -9.47 1.08
CA ASP A 91 5.85 -10.44 0.57
C ASP A 91 6.98 -10.66 1.58
N ALA A 92 7.55 -9.55 2.09
CA ALA A 92 8.59 -9.60 3.10
C ALA A 92 8.13 -10.27 4.41
N THR A 93 6.87 -10.05 4.81
CA THR A 93 6.27 -10.72 5.97
C THR A 93 6.24 -12.24 5.77
N VAL A 94 5.82 -12.72 4.59
CA VAL A 94 5.81 -14.17 4.29
C VAL A 94 7.22 -14.75 4.30
N VAL A 95 8.20 -14.07 3.67
CA VAL A 95 9.61 -14.51 3.71
C VAL A 95 10.10 -14.64 5.14
N LEU A 96 9.84 -13.64 5.97
CA LEU A 96 10.28 -13.63 7.37
C LEU A 96 9.56 -14.68 8.23
N GLN A 97 8.31 -15.02 7.94
CA GLN A 97 7.63 -16.15 8.55
C GLN A 97 8.32 -17.46 8.19
N LEU A 98 8.66 -17.67 6.92
CA LEU A 98 9.41 -18.85 6.47
C LEU A 98 10.82 -18.93 7.10
N VAL A 99 11.46 -17.79 7.33
CA VAL A 99 12.71 -17.70 8.12
C VAL A 99 12.48 -18.15 9.56
N GLY A 100 11.42 -17.65 10.20
CA GLY A 100 11.04 -18.06 11.56
C GLY A 100 10.64 -19.54 11.68
N GLU A 101 10.21 -20.16 10.58
CA GLU A 101 9.93 -21.60 10.45
C GLU A 101 11.17 -22.43 10.12
N HIS A 102 12.34 -21.82 9.95
CA HIS A 102 13.60 -22.45 9.52
C HIS A 102 13.52 -23.13 8.14
N ARG A 103 12.64 -22.69 7.27
CA ARG A 103 12.48 -23.19 5.89
C ARG A 103 13.31 -22.40 4.89
N LEU A 104 13.71 -21.19 5.27
CA LEU A 104 14.48 -20.24 4.48
C LEU A 104 15.44 -19.49 5.40
N SER A 105 16.59 -19.02 4.88
CA SER A 105 17.48 -18.08 5.55
C SER A 105 17.56 -16.79 4.76
N LEU A 106 17.66 -15.64 5.46
CA LEU A 106 17.94 -14.36 4.80
C LEU A 106 19.30 -14.33 4.10
N ASP A 107 20.22 -15.22 4.52
CA ASP A 107 21.57 -15.36 3.94
C ASP A 107 21.63 -16.43 2.83
N ASP A 108 20.52 -17.15 2.56
CA ASP A 108 20.45 -18.04 1.41
C ASP A 108 20.60 -17.23 0.12
N THR A 109 21.37 -17.78 -0.82
CA THR A 109 21.55 -17.16 -2.14
C THR A 109 20.34 -17.43 -3.05
N VAL A 110 20.10 -16.54 -4.00
CA VAL A 110 19.08 -16.76 -5.05
C VAL A 110 19.37 -18.04 -5.80
N GLU A 111 20.62 -18.31 -6.15
CA GLU A 111 21.05 -19.52 -6.87
C GLU A 111 20.67 -20.82 -6.15
N ARG A 112 20.65 -20.83 -4.82
CA ARG A 112 20.21 -22.00 -4.03
C ARG A 112 18.78 -22.40 -4.32
N TRP A 113 17.88 -21.43 -4.46
CA TRP A 113 16.46 -21.66 -4.62
C TRP A 113 16.00 -21.65 -6.07
N LEU A 114 16.61 -20.79 -6.89
CA LEU A 114 16.28 -20.54 -8.29
C LEU A 114 17.54 -20.68 -9.15
N PRO A 115 18.06 -21.90 -9.34
CA PRO A 115 19.30 -22.12 -10.08
C PRO A 115 19.23 -21.56 -11.50
N GLY A 116 20.19 -20.69 -11.85
CA GLY A 116 20.35 -20.16 -13.20
C GLY A 116 19.31 -19.09 -13.60
N VAL A 117 18.43 -18.65 -12.69
CA VAL A 117 17.45 -17.57 -12.98
C VAL A 117 18.15 -16.20 -13.06
N ILE A 118 19.06 -15.91 -12.14
CA ILE A 118 19.82 -14.65 -12.13
C ILE A 118 21.22 -14.91 -12.68
N ARG A 119 21.39 -14.62 -13.97
CA ARG A 119 22.67 -14.80 -14.69
C ARG A 119 22.74 -14.00 -15.98
N GLY A 120 23.94 -13.77 -16.47
CA GLY A 120 24.23 -13.04 -17.71
C GLY A 120 24.47 -11.56 -17.46
N ASN A 121 25.17 -10.93 -18.37
CA ASN A 121 25.52 -9.50 -18.32
C ASN A 121 26.16 -9.03 -17.01
N GLY A 122 26.88 -9.90 -16.29
CA GLY A 122 27.48 -9.61 -14.98
C GLY A 122 26.58 -9.93 -13.79
N ASN A 123 25.33 -10.32 -13.99
CA ASN A 123 24.45 -10.78 -12.93
C ASN A 123 24.84 -12.19 -12.45
N ASP A 124 24.86 -12.41 -11.14
CA ASP A 124 25.23 -13.68 -10.52
C ASP A 124 24.40 -13.98 -9.26
N GLY A 125 23.41 -14.86 -9.39
CA GLY A 125 22.53 -15.27 -8.29
C GLY A 125 23.22 -15.92 -7.10
N ARG A 126 24.50 -16.34 -7.25
CA ARG A 126 25.32 -16.90 -6.15
C ARG A 126 25.80 -15.82 -5.17
N GLN A 127 25.81 -14.56 -5.58
CA GLN A 127 26.23 -13.41 -4.77
C GLN A 127 25.06 -12.64 -4.15
N ILE A 128 23.84 -12.87 -4.64
CA ILE A 128 22.63 -12.18 -4.20
C ILE A 128 21.93 -13.04 -3.17
N THR A 129 21.71 -12.50 -1.97
CA THR A 129 20.99 -13.16 -0.90
C THR A 129 19.51 -12.74 -0.89
N VAL A 130 18.66 -13.52 -0.18
CA VAL A 130 17.26 -13.16 0.08
C VAL A 130 17.16 -11.78 0.78
N ARG A 131 18.08 -11.50 1.72
CA ARG A 131 18.17 -10.18 2.37
C ARG A 131 18.39 -9.07 1.34
N HIS A 132 19.31 -9.25 0.41
CA HIS A 132 19.59 -8.26 -0.63
C HIS A 132 18.36 -7.94 -1.49
N LEU A 133 17.53 -8.94 -1.80
CA LEU A 133 16.27 -8.75 -2.54
C LEU A 133 15.29 -7.87 -1.74
N LEU A 134 15.00 -8.26 -0.49
CA LEU A 134 14.02 -7.56 0.35
C LEU A 134 14.48 -6.18 0.80
N GLN A 135 15.78 -5.88 0.77
CA GLN A 135 16.37 -4.62 1.20
C GLN A 135 16.68 -3.68 0.04
N ASN A 136 16.39 -4.08 -1.22
CA ASN A 136 16.75 -3.33 -2.42
C ASN A 136 18.27 -3.06 -2.55
N SER A 137 19.08 -3.99 -2.06
CA SER A 137 20.55 -3.93 -2.12
C SER A 137 21.16 -5.04 -2.99
N SER A 138 20.36 -5.64 -3.87
CA SER A 138 20.78 -6.74 -4.75
C SER A 138 21.63 -6.26 -5.95
N GLY A 139 21.45 -5.02 -6.37
CA GLY A 139 22.01 -4.49 -7.61
C GLY A 139 21.28 -4.96 -8.87
N ILE A 140 20.25 -5.77 -8.77
CA ILE A 140 19.43 -6.16 -9.93
C ILE A 140 18.77 -4.92 -10.51
N HIS A 141 19.07 -4.63 -11.78
CA HIS A 141 18.44 -3.54 -12.52
C HIS A 141 16.92 -3.70 -12.57
N ASP A 142 16.17 -2.61 -12.40
CA ASP A 142 14.72 -2.63 -12.46
C ASP A 142 14.23 -2.29 -13.87
N ASP A 143 13.61 -3.25 -14.55
CA ASP A 143 13.07 -3.09 -15.90
C ASP A 143 11.66 -3.65 -15.99
N LEU A 144 10.69 -2.94 -15.38
CA LEU A 144 9.29 -3.25 -15.57
C LEU A 144 8.75 -2.58 -16.83
N PRO A 145 7.79 -3.22 -17.52
CA PRO A 145 7.01 -2.56 -18.56
C PRO A 145 6.34 -1.30 -18.02
N GLY A 146 6.35 -0.23 -18.79
CA GLY A 146 5.75 1.04 -18.43
C GLY A 146 5.25 1.77 -19.68
N TYR A 147 4.57 2.87 -19.47
CA TYR A 147 4.07 3.75 -20.52
C TYR A 147 4.30 5.20 -20.10
N THR A 148 4.60 6.05 -21.05
CA THR A 148 4.85 7.48 -20.84
C THR A 148 3.78 8.36 -21.51
N THR A 149 3.01 7.80 -22.45
CA THR A 149 1.94 8.50 -23.15
C THR A 149 0.59 7.78 -23.01
N PRO A 150 -0.53 8.51 -23.21
CA PRO A 150 -1.86 7.91 -23.27
C PRO A 150 -1.98 6.77 -24.31
N GLU A 151 -1.36 6.93 -25.46
CA GLU A 151 -1.41 5.95 -26.55
C GLU A 151 -0.69 4.66 -26.16
N GLU A 152 0.49 4.76 -25.57
CA GLU A 152 1.24 3.59 -25.07
C GLU A 152 0.45 2.86 -23.99
N TYR A 153 -0.16 3.61 -23.04
CA TYR A 153 -1.04 3.03 -22.03
C TYR A 153 -2.19 2.24 -22.68
N LEU A 154 -2.94 2.86 -23.61
CA LEU A 154 -4.07 2.21 -24.27
C LEU A 154 -3.68 0.97 -25.06
N GLN A 155 -2.46 0.92 -25.59
CA GLN A 155 -1.93 -0.25 -26.29
C GLN A 155 -1.55 -1.38 -25.35
N GLN A 156 -0.99 -1.07 -24.16
CA GLN A 156 -0.36 -2.03 -23.26
C GLN A 156 -1.20 -2.39 -22.03
N ARG A 157 -2.27 -1.66 -21.73
CA ARG A 157 -3.03 -1.80 -20.47
C ARG A 157 -3.60 -3.18 -20.18
N TYR A 158 -3.64 -4.08 -21.16
CA TYR A 158 -4.11 -5.45 -21.03
C TYR A 158 -3.00 -6.49 -21.21
N ASP A 159 -1.75 -6.06 -21.34
CA ASP A 159 -0.63 -6.97 -21.48
C ASP A 159 -0.42 -7.75 -20.18
N VAL A 160 -0.10 -9.03 -20.33
CA VAL A 160 0.13 -9.96 -19.22
C VAL A 160 1.58 -10.42 -19.26
N TYR A 161 2.28 -10.25 -18.16
CA TYR A 161 3.67 -10.69 -18.02
C TYR A 161 3.79 -11.80 -16.99
N THR A 162 4.61 -12.81 -17.27
CA THR A 162 5.02 -13.77 -16.25
C THR A 162 6.22 -13.23 -15.47
N ARG A 163 6.44 -13.75 -14.25
CA ARG A 163 7.61 -13.38 -13.44
C ARG A 163 8.92 -13.67 -14.16
N GLU A 164 8.99 -14.81 -14.89
CA GLU A 164 10.15 -15.20 -15.68
C GLU A 164 10.43 -14.19 -16.81
N GLN A 165 9.40 -13.67 -17.47
CA GLN A 165 9.55 -12.64 -18.52
C GLN A 165 10.09 -11.34 -17.92
N LEU A 166 9.59 -10.91 -16.76
CA LEU A 166 10.05 -9.69 -16.10
C LEU A 166 11.49 -9.82 -15.61
N VAL A 167 11.84 -10.96 -15.00
CA VAL A 167 13.23 -11.22 -14.61
C VAL A 167 14.15 -11.28 -15.81
N ALA A 168 13.72 -11.91 -16.92
CA ALA A 168 14.51 -11.98 -18.15
C ALA A 168 14.78 -10.59 -18.75
N ARG A 169 13.83 -9.64 -18.65
CA ARG A 169 14.04 -8.25 -19.05
C ARG A 169 15.16 -7.62 -18.24
N ALA A 170 15.10 -7.71 -16.92
CA ALA A 170 16.14 -7.18 -16.03
C ALA A 170 17.53 -7.79 -16.31
N MET A 171 17.59 -9.07 -16.69
CA MET A 171 18.84 -9.76 -17.03
C MET A 171 19.47 -9.29 -18.36
N ASN A 172 18.78 -8.49 -19.16
CA ASN A 172 19.39 -7.83 -20.32
C ASN A 172 20.32 -6.67 -19.93
N HIS A 173 20.25 -6.20 -18.70
CA HIS A 173 21.06 -5.12 -18.16
C HIS A 173 22.17 -5.65 -17.23
N PRO A 174 23.31 -4.96 -17.13
CA PRO A 174 24.28 -5.24 -16.06
C PRO A 174 23.66 -4.87 -14.70
N PRO A 175 24.20 -5.42 -13.60
CA PRO A 175 23.81 -4.96 -12.27
C PRO A 175 24.19 -3.49 -12.06
N ASP A 176 23.34 -2.72 -11.37
CA ASP A 176 23.57 -1.31 -11.07
C ASP A 176 24.79 -1.12 -10.14
N PHE A 177 25.05 -2.10 -9.26
CA PHE A 177 26.17 -2.17 -8.35
C PHE A 177 26.38 -3.61 -7.85
N PRO A 178 27.54 -3.95 -7.27
CA PRO A 178 27.77 -5.25 -6.65
C PRO A 178 26.81 -5.47 -5.46
N PRO A 179 26.26 -6.69 -5.28
CA PRO A 179 25.30 -6.98 -4.21
C PRO A 179 25.80 -6.55 -2.82
N GLY A 180 24.96 -5.84 -2.07
CA GLY A 180 25.26 -5.34 -0.73
C GLY A 180 26.12 -4.07 -0.66
N THR A 181 26.55 -3.49 -1.79
CA THR A 181 27.41 -2.29 -1.79
C THR A 181 26.69 -0.98 -2.06
N GLY A 182 25.42 -1.06 -2.49
CA GLY A 182 24.58 0.08 -2.82
C GLY A 182 23.12 -0.19 -2.51
N TRP A 183 22.28 0.78 -2.85
CA TRP A 183 20.84 0.69 -2.74
C TRP A 183 20.18 1.29 -3.99
N ALA A 184 19.29 0.55 -4.63
CA ALA A 184 18.42 1.03 -5.70
C ALA A 184 17.07 0.28 -5.60
N TYR A 185 15.99 1.02 -5.73
CA TYR A 185 14.67 0.43 -5.72
C TYR A 185 14.51 -0.58 -6.86
N SER A 186 14.08 -1.81 -6.56
CA SER A 186 13.95 -2.86 -7.56
C SER A 186 12.66 -3.67 -7.34
N ASN A 187 11.71 -3.52 -8.23
CA ASN A 187 10.53 -4.37 -8.31
C ASN A 187 10.92 -5.79 -8.67
N THR A 188 11.88 -5.94 -9.58
CA THR A 188 12.42 -7.25 -10.00
C THR A 188 12.94 -8.05 -8.81
N GLY A 189 13.59 -7.40 -7.82
CA GLY A 189 14.04 -8.05 -6.58
C GLY A 189 12.89 -8.70 -5.81
N PHE A 190 11.73 -8.06 -5.72
CA PHE A 190 10.55 -8.60 -5.05
C PHE A 190 9.83 -9.67 -5.88
N ILE A 191 9.86 -9.59 -7.22
CA ILE A 191 9.39 -10.66 -8.10
C ILE A 191 10.21 -11.94 -7.85
N VAL A 192 11.54 -11.82 -7.76
CA VAL A 192 12.43 -12.96 -7.43
C VAL A 192 12.15 -13.49 -6.03
N ALA A 193 11.89 -12.62 -5.05
CA ALA A 193 11.50 -13.06 -3.69
C ALA A 193 10.17 -13.84 -3.70
N GLY A 194 9.18 -13.42 -4.49
CA GLY A 194 7.93 -14.16 -4.71
C GLY A 194 8.18 -15.55 -5.32
N MET A 195 9.04 -15.66 -6.33
CA MET A 195 9.44 -16.95 -6.91
C MET A 195 10.14 -17.86 -5.88
N ILE A 196 10.95 -17.29 -4.97
CA ILE A 196 11.58 -18.04 -3.88
C ILE A 196 10.53 -18.57 -2.90
N ILE A 197 9.53 -17.74 -2.52
CA ILE A 197 8.41 -18.19 -1.68
C ILE A 197 7.74 -19.42 -2.30
N GLU A 198 7.42 -19.36 -3.58
CA GLU A 198 6.78 -20.47 -4.30
C GLU A 198 7.67 -21.70 -4.34
N ARG A 199 8.97 -21.53 -4.56
CA ARG A 199 9.93 -22.64 -4.58
C ARG A 199 10.08 -23.32 -3.23
N VAL A 200 10.08 -22.54 -2.14
CA VAL A 200 10.21 -23.03 -0.75
C VAL A 200 8.94 -23.76 -0.30
N THR A 201 7.78 -23.24 -0.70
CA THR A 201 6.48 -23.71 -0.18
C THR A 201 5.81 -24.75 -1.06
N GLY A 202 6.08 -24.72 -2.36
CA GLY A 202 5.34 -25.49 -3.38
C GLY A 202 3.94 -24.91 -3.66
N ARG A 203 3.66 -23.69 -3.21
CA ARG A 203 2.36 -23.02 -3.33
C ARG A 203 2.57 -21.62 -3.93
N SER A 204 1.54 -21.08 -4.56
CA SER A 204 1.64 -19.72 -5.11
C SER A 204 1.83 -18.68 -4.01
N LEU A 205 2.51 -17.56 -4.34
CA LEU A 205 2.64 -16.41 -3.46
C LEU A 205 1.27 -15.94 -2.94
N HIS A 206 0.27 -15.88 -3.82
CA HIS A 206 -1.10 -15.49 -3.46
C HIS A 206 -1.71 -16.41 -2.38
N GLN A 207 -1.50 -17.73 -2.49
CA GLN A 207 -1.97 -18.68 -1.47
C GLN A 207 -1.26 -18.47 -0.14
N GLU A 208 0.06 -18.26 -0.16
CA GLU A 208 0.85 -18.05 1.07
C GLU A 208 0.44 -16.75 1.77
N VAL A 209 0.32 -15.63 1.05
CA VAL A 209 -0.15 -14.36 1.64
C VAL A 209 -1.60 -14.49 2.13
N THR A 210 -2.48 -15.16 1.37
CA THR A 210 -3.86 -15.37 1.79
C THR A 210 -3.96 -16.15 3.09
N ASP A 211 -3.25 -17.28 3.20
CA ASP A 211 -3.37 -18.17 4.35
C ASP A 211 -2.63 -17.65 5.58
N ARG A 212 -1.53 -16.92 5.38
CA ARG A 212 -0.67 -16.44 6.46
C ARG A 212 -1.03 -15.05 6.97
N ILE A 213 -1.65 -14.21 6.13
CA ILE A 213 -1.91 -12.81 6.45
C ILE A 213 -3.39 -12.47 6.28
N VAL A 214 -3.93 -12.60 5.07
CA VAL A 214 -5.27 -12.09 4.73
C VAL A 214 -6.35 -12.77 5.57
N ARG A 215 -6.37 -14.10 5.60
CA ARG A 215 -7.38 -14.86 6.33
C ARG A 215 -7.25 -14.73 7.86
N PRO A 216 -6.06 -14.87 8.47
CA PRO A 216 -5.89 -14.71 9.92
C PRO A 216 -6.26 -13.33 10.43
N LEU A 217 -6.02 -12.28 9.64
CA LEU A 217 -6.37 -10.91 10.00
C LEU A 217 -7.77 -10.48 9.58
N GLY A 218 -8.50 -11.31 8.82
CA GLY A 218 -9.83 -10.98 8.30
C GLY A 218 -9.79 -9.76 7.37
N LEU A 219 -8.83 -9.72 6.43
CA LEU A 219 -8.71 -8.65 5.44
C LEU A 219 -9.68 -8.93 4.28
N HIS A 220 -10.94 -8.56 4.48
CA HIS A 220 -12.03 -8.96 3.56
C HIS A 220 -12.03 -8.21 2.23
N HIS A 221 -11.33 -7.10 2.15
CA HIS A 221 -11.20 -6.28 0.94
C HIS A 221 -9.86 -6.50 0.21
N THR A 222 -9.02 -7.40 0.73
CA THR A 222 -7.70 -7.71 0.16
C THR A 222 -7.79 -8.93 -0.75
N THR A 223 -7.55 -8.73 -2.04
CA THR A 223 -7.73 -9.75 -3.09
C THR A 223 -6.67 -9.60 -4.19
N TRP A 224 -6.49 -10.67 -4.97
CA TRP A 224 -5.64 -10.67 -6.16
C TRP A 224 -6.52 -10.57 -7.41
N PRO A 225 -6.37 -9.51 -8.22
CA PRO A 225 -7.12 -9.38 -9.46
C PRO A 225 -6.66 -10.39 -10.53
N GLY A 226 -5.42 -10.89 -10.46
CA GLY A 226 -4.82 -11.71 -11.51
C GLY A 226 -4.81 -10.96 -12.84
N THR A 227 -5.37 -11.57 -13.87
CA THR A 227 -5.52 -10.96 -15.20
C THR A 227 -6.85 -10.22 -15.40
N SER A 228 -7.65 -10.03 -14.34
CA SER A 228 -8.85 -9.19 -14.43
C SER A 228 -8.47 -7.72 -14.54
N PRO A 229 -8.95 -7.00 -15.55
CA PRO A 229 -8.73 -5.57 -15.65
C PRO A 229 -9.57 -4.76 -14.68
N SER A 230 -10.68 -5.34 -14.18
CA SER A 230 -11.68 -4.63 -13.37
C SER A 230 -11.37 -4.72 -11.87
N LEU A 231 -11.76 -3.70 -11.13
CA LEU A 231 -11.69 -3.65 -9.67
C LEU A 231 -13.01 -4.07 -9.03
N PRO A 232 -12.96 -4.73 -7.85
CA PRO A 232 -14.15 -4.96 -7.05
C PRO A 232 -14.80 -3.65 -6.60
N ARG A 233 -16.13 -3.59 -6.54
CA ARG A 233 -16.87 -2.44 -6.01
C ARG A 233 -17.00 -2.51 -4.49
N PRO A 234 -17.12 -1.34 -3.78
CA PRO A 234 -17.00 0.02 -4.31
C PRO A 234 -15.54 0.41 -4.56
N HIS A 235 -15.29 1.28 -5.53
CA HIS A 235 -13.98 1.90 -5.80
C HIS A 235 -14.17 3.28 -6.44
N ALA A 236 -13.19 4.16 -6.27
CA ALA A 236 -13.06 5.34 -7.12
C ALA A 236 -12.38 4.94 -8.44
N GLN A 237 -12.73 5.60 -9.53
CA GLN A 237 -12.03 5.44 -10.79
C GLN A 237 -10.61 6.03 -10.69
N ALA A 238 -9.65 5.40 -11.34
CA ALA A 238 -8.26 5.79 -11.36
C ALA A 238 -7.95 6.67 -12.56
N TYR A 239 -7.21 7.75 -12.36
CA TYR A 239 -6.81 8.67 -13.42
C TYR A 239 -5.30 8.86 -13.41
N GLN A 240 -4.71 8.95 -14.60
CA GLN A 240 -3.31 9.30 -14.80
C GLN A 240 -3.22 10.64 -15.52
N LEU A 241 -2.55 11.61 -14.92
CA LEU A 241 -2.15 12.83 -15.59
C LEU A 241 -0.79 12.59 -16.26
N PHE A 242 -0.76 12.66 -17.58
CA PHE A 242 0.45 12.44 -18.37
C PHE A 242 1.23 13.74 -18.60
N GLU A 243 2.51 13.64 -18.99
CA GLU A 243 3.36 14.79 -19.35
C GLU A 243 2.75 15.64 -20.48
N THR A 244 1.91 15.06 -21.32
CA THR A 244 1.13 15.76 -22.36
C THR A 244 0.08 16.72 -21.78
N GLY A 245 -0.21 16.65 -20.47
CA GLY A 245 -1.31 17.37 -19.82
C GLY A 245 -2.65 16.62 -19.91
N ASP A 246 -2.69 15.45 -20.54
CA ASP A 246 -3.91 14.67 -20.65
C ASP A 246 -4.19 13.90 -19.37
N LEU A 247 -5.41 14.03 -18.84
CA LEU A 247 -5.92 13.24 -17.73
C LEU A 247 -6.78 12.09 -18.26
N VAL A 248 -6.27 10.89 -18.15
CA VAL A 248 -6.87 9.67 -18.73
C VAL A 248 -7.43 8.77 -17.64
N ASP A 249 -8.63 8.21 -17.85
CA ASP A 249 -9.15 7.12 -17.03
C ASP A 249 -8.34 5.84 -17.29
N VAL A 250 -7.70 5.36 -16.21
CA VAL A 250 -6.84 4.18 -16.22
C VAL A 250 -7.35 3.08 -15.27
N THR A 251 -8.64 3.11 -14.93
CA THR A 251 -9.25 2.17 -13.99
C THR A 251 -9.18 0.74 -14.48
N GLU A 252 -9.50 0.52 -15.76
CA GLU A 252 -9.49 -0.80 -16.38
C GLU A 252 -8.12 -1.11 -17.00
N GLN A 253 -7.32 -1.88 -16.27
CA GLN A 253 -6.02 -2.37 -16.72
C GLN A 253 -5.65 -3.68 -16.03
N VAL A 254 -4.88 -4.50 -16.70
CA VAL A 254 -4.12 -5.57 -16.05
C VAL A 254 -2.83 -4.95 -15.52
N SER A 255 -2.52 -5.15 -14.24
CA SER A 255 -1.25 -4.64 -13.70
C SER A 255 -0.07 -5.31 -14.40
N GLY A 256 0.95 -4.52 -14.76
CA GLY A 256 2.21 -5.04 -15.27
C GLY A 256 2.98 -5.90 -14.25
N ASP A 257 2.59 -5.84 -12.98
CA ASP A 257 3.09 -6.70 -11.91
C ASP A 257 2.12 -7.86 -11.66
N PRO A 258 2.52 -9.13 -11.93
CA PRO A 258 1.66 -10.30 -11.75
C PRO A 258 1.25 -10.55 -10.30
N ASP A 259 1.92 -9.90 -9.35
CA ASP A 259 1.67 -10.02 -7.91
C ASP A 259 0.82 -8.86 -7.35
N SER A 260 0.22 -8.06 -8.23
CA SER A 260 -0.62 -6.92 -7.84
C SER A 260 -1.74 -7.33 -6.89
N ILE A 261 -1.96 -6.49 -5.87
CA ILE A 261 -2.99 -6.68 -4.85
C ILE A 261 -3.96 -5.49 -4.90
N VAL A 262 -5.25 -5.80 -4.74
CA VAL A 262 -6.30 -4.83 -4.45
C VAL A 262 -6.64 -4.92 -2.97
N SER A 263 -6.75 -3.78 -2.28
CA SER A 263 -7.09 -3.71 -0.87
C SER A 263 -7.96 -2.49 -0.55
N SER A 264 -8.16 -2.19 0.71
CA SER A 264 -8.78 -0.97 1.24
C SER A 264 -7.89 -0.33 2.30
N ALA A 265 -8.12 0.95 2.59
CA ALA A 265 -7.37 1.65 3.64
C ALA A 265 -7.54 0.96 5.02
N GLN A 266 -8.74 0.45 5.33
CA GLN A 266 -9.01 -0.30 6.56
C GLN A 266 -8.22 -1.61 6.65
N ASP A 267 -8.12 -2.38 5.56
CA ASP A 267 -7.37 -3.65 5.56
C ASP A 267 -5.87 -3.39 5.67
N LEU A 268 -5.34 -2.34 5.01
CA LEU A 268 -3.95 -1.91 5.14
C LEU A 268 -3.64 -1.47 6.59
N ASP A 269 -4.51 -0.69 7.22
CA ASP A 269 -4.41 -0.32 8.63
C ASP A 269 -4.27 -1.56 9.53
N ARG A 270 -5.17 -2.52 9.36
CA ARG A 270 -5.18 -3.77 10.13
C ARG A 270 -3.92 -4.59 9.90
N PHE A 271 -3.44 -4.65 8.66
CA PHE A 271 -2.21 -5.37 8.32
C PHE A 271 -0.97 -4.74 8.95
N PHE A 272 -0.72 -3.45 8.70
CA PHE A 272 0.50 -2.79 9.18
C PHE A 272 0.55 -2.73 10.72
N ARG A 273 -0.56 -2.47 11.38
CA ARG A 273 -0.64 -2.50 12.83
C ARG A 273 -0.36 -3.90 13.39
N ALA A 274 -0.94 -4.94 12.79
CA ALA A 274 -0.67 -6.32 13.19
C ALA A 274 0.79 -6.73 12.98
N LEU A 275 1.41 -6.24 11.91
CA LEU A 275 2.82 -6.48 11.61
C LEU A 275 3.73 -5.85 12.67
N LEU A 276 3.53 -4.57 12.97
CA LEU A 276 4.39 -3.82 13.89
C LEU A 276 4.14 -4.17 15.35
N ASP A 277 2.94 -4.63 15.70
CA ASP A 277 2.56 -5.17 17.00
C ASP A 277 3.09 -6.61 17.25
N GLY A 278 3.81 -7.17 16.28
CA GLY A 278 4.44 -8.49 16.40
C GLY A 278 3.47 -9.67 16.30
N ARG A 279 2.22 -9.46 15.85
CA ARG A 279 1.25 -10.57 15.67
C ARG A 279 1.55 -11.45 14.46
N LEU A 280 2.28 -10.95 13.47
CA LEU A 280 2.61 -11.68 12.25
C LEU A 280 4.03 -12.26 12.26
N LEU A 281 4.94 -11.66 13.01
CA LEU A 281 6.36 -12.04 13.07
C LEU A 281 6.80 -12.27 14.51
N ARG A 282 7.72 -13.22 14.72
CA ARG A 282 8.41 -13.35 16.00
C ARG A 282 9.35 -12.15 16.22
N PRO A 283 9.71 -11.81 17.47
CA PRO A 283 10.53 -10.63 17.76
C PRO A 283 11.83 -10.56 16.95
N ALA A 284 12.51 -11.67 16.74
CA ALA A 284 13.76 -11.71 15.95
C ALA A 284 13.54 -11.33 14.48
N GLN A 285 12.50 -11.85 13.84
CA GLN A 285 12.17 -11.55 12.46
C GLN A 285 11.69 -10.11 12.28
N LEU A 286 10.90 -9.60 13.23
CA LEU A 286 10.49 -8.19 13.21
C LEU A 286 11.70 -7.25 13.40
N ALA A 287 12.64 -7.61 14.26
CA ALA A 287 13.89 -6.86 14.43
C ALA A 287 14.75 -6.88 13.15
N ASP A 288 14.81 -8.02 12.46
CA ASP A 288 15.47 -8.11 11.15
C ASP A 288 14.76 -7.24 10.10
N MET A 289 13.41 -7.24 10.07
CA MET A 289 12.62 -6.40 9.17
C MET A 289 12.88 -4.91 9.36
N LYS A 290 13.04 -4.49 10.62
CA LYS A 290 13.30 -3.09 11.02
C LYS A 290 14.78 -2.69 10.92
N ARG A 291 15.70 -3.58 10.53
CA ARG A 291 17.10 -3.23 10.31
C ARG A 291 17.28 -2.51 8.98
N THR A 292 17.44 -1.20 9.05
CA THR A 292 17.45 -0.32 7.88
C THR A 292 18.84 -0.03 7.32
N VAL A 293 18.84 0.35 6.04
CA VAL A 293 19.98 0.94 5.32
C VAL A 293 19.56 2.29 4.71
N PRO A 294 20.50 3.19 4.41
CA PRO A 294 20.21 4.41 3.66
C PRO A 294 19.60 4.09 2.29
N ILE A 295 18.73 4.95 1.81
CA ILE A 295 18.16 4.91 0.46
C ILE A 295 18.97 5.79 -0.49
N SER A 296 18.73 5.67 -1.80
CA SER A 296 19.36 6.53 -2.82
C SER A 296 18.80 7.96 -2.80
N ALA A 297 19.57 8.93 -3.27
CA ALA A 297 19.22 10.35 -3.19
C ALA A 297 17.98 10.72 -4.03
N ASP A 298 17.72 10.02 -5.12
CA ASP A 298 16.51 10.19 -5.94
C ASP A 298 15.24 9.74 -5.17
N ILE A 299 15.31 8.61 -4.47
CA ILE A 299 14.20 8.11 -3.66
C ILE A 299 14.05 8.92 -2.36
N GLU A 300 15.11 9.52 -1.83
CA GLU A 300 15.02 10.42 -0.69
C GLU A 300 14.17 11.67 -0.99
N GLN A 301 14.06 12.08 -2.26
CA GLN A 301 13.13 13.14 -2.66
C GLN A 301 11.66 12.74 -2.44
N ILE A 302 11.34 11.45 -2.59
CA ILE A 302 9.99 10.91 -2.36
C ILE A 302 9.77 10.61 -0.87
N TRP A 303 10.80 10.10 -0.18
CA TRP A 303 10.76 9.71 1.23
C TRP A 303 11.80 10.49 2.07
N PRO A 304 11.56 11.78 2.36
CA PRO A 304 12.51 12.62 3.09
C PRO A 304 12.95 12.02 4.44
N GLY A 305 14.25 11.89 4.65
CA GLY A 305 14.84 11.26 5.84
C GLY A 305 14.57 9.76 5.95
N GLY A 306 14.17 9.13 4.84
CA GLY A 306 13.81 7.73 4.75
C GLY A 306 14.99 6.77 4.91
N GLN A 307 14.73 5.61 5.46
CA GLN A 307 15.61 4.45 5.46
C GLN A 307 14.80 3.20 5.12
N TYR A 308 15.42 2.22 4.47
CA TYR A 308 14.73 1.04 4.01
C TYR A 308 15.13 -0.21 4.80
N GLY A 309 14.12 -0.90 5.35
CA GLY A 309 14.29 -2.20 6.01
C GLY A 309 14.09 -3.36 5.03
N LEU A 310 13.41 -4.42 5.44
CA LEU A 310 13.00 -5.51 4.57
C LEU A 310 11.54 -5.31 4.17
N GLY A 311 11.31 -4.62 3.05
CA GLY A 311 9.97 -4.29 2.58
C GLY A 311 9.22 -3.24 3.42
N LEU A 312 9.91 -2.47 4.26
CA LEU A 312 9.38 -1.35 5.03
C LEU A 312 10.27 -0.12 4.89
N VAL A 313 9.65 1.04 4.83
CA VAL A 313 10.30 2.35 4.90
C VAL A 313 10.15 2.90 6.31
N ARG A 314 11.25 3.35 6.91
CA ARG A 314 11.30 4.09 8.17
C ARG A 314 11.43 5.57 7.87
N ARG A 315 10.57 6.41 8.46
CA ARG A 315 10.65 7.88 8.30
C ARG A 315 10.55 8.59 9.65
N PRO A 316 11.20 9.77 9.83
CA PRO A 316 11.08 10.55 11.05
C PRO A 316 9.72 11.25 11.14
N LEU A 317 9.22 11.46 12.38
CA LEU A 317 8.05 12.29 12.65
C LEU A 317 8.51 13.69 13.10
N PRO A 318 7.84 14.78 12.66
CA PRO A 318 8.17 16.14 13.07
C PRO A 318 7.93 16.39 14.56
N CYS A 319 7.03 15.64 15.19
CA CYS A 319 6.78 15.67 16.65
C CYS A 319 7.73 14.80 17.46
N GLY A 320 8.75 14.22 16.84
CA GLY A 320 9.70 13.29 17.44
C GLY A 320 9.28 11.82 17.28
N GLY A 321 10.29 10.93 17.29
CA GLY A 321 10.09 9.51 17.00
C GLY A 321 10.10 9.20 15.50
N ILE A 322 9.54 8.05 15.15
CA ILE A 322 9.56 7.51 13.79
C ILE A 322 8.24 6.81 13.47
N TYR A 323 7.99 6.62 12.19
CA TYR A 323 6.93 5.76 11.68
C TYR A 323 7.43 4.82 10.59
N TRP A 324 6.66 3.79 10.34
CA TRP A 324 6.91 2.75 9.37
C TRP A 324 5.74 2.65 8.40
N GLY A 325 6.04 2.30 7.17
CA GLY A 325 5.04 2.04 6.13
C GLY A 325 5.71 1.54 4.86
N HIS A 326 4.95 1.46 3.81
CA HIS A 326 5.45 1.34 2.44
C HIS A 326 4.43 1.96 1.49
N ASP A 327 4.88 2.92 0.70
CA ASP A 327 4.01 3.59 -0.25
C ASP A 327 3.86 2.75 -1.53
N GLY A 328 2.88 3.08 -2.34
CA GLY A 328 2.62 2.38 -3.59
C GLY A 328 2.11 3.31 -4.68
N GLY A 329 2.55 3.09 -5.90
CA GLY A 329 2.03 3.74 -7.11
C GLY A 329 1.81 2.71 -8.20
N ASP A 330 0.63 2.69 -8.76
CA ASP A 330 0.25 1.99 -9.98
C ASP A 330 -0.52 2.98 -10.85
N ALA A 331 -0.81 2.66 -12.10
CA ALA A 331 -1.55 3.58 -12.95
C ALA A 331 -2.77 4.18 -12.21
N GLY A 332 -2.74 5.48 -12.02
CA GLY A 332 -3.81 6.27 -11.42
C GLY A 332 -4.03 6.11 -9.92
N TYR A 333 -3.48 5.09 -9.24
CA TYR A 333 -3.60 4.95 -7.79
C TYR A 333 -2.27 5.22 -7.11
N ILE A 334 -2.29 6.09 -6.11
CA ILE A 334 -1.16 6.35 -5.22
C ILE A 334 -1.62 6.05 -3.79
N THR A 335 -0.81 5.29 -3.06
CA THR A 335 -1.06 4.91 -1.66
C THR A 335 0.09 5.39 -0.79
N VAL A 336 -0.21 6.09 0.30
CA VAL A 336 0.76 6.49 1.32
C VAL A 336 0.34 5.92 2.66
N THR A 337 1.28 5.30 3.38
CA THR A 337 0.97 4.60 4.62
C THR A 337 1.93 4.99 5.75
N GLY A 338 1.42 5.03 6.97
CA GLY A 338 2.23 5.30 8.15
C GLY A 338 1.67 4.67 9.41
N VAL A 339 2.55 4.06 10.21
CA VAL A 339 2.22 3.51 11.54
C VAL A 339 3.34 3.87 12.49
N THR A 340 3.03 4.40 13.66
CA THR A 340 4.02 4.69 14.71
C THR A 340 4.78 3.43 15.13
N ASP A 341 6.01 3.60 15.63
CA ASP A 341 6.89 2.47 15.99
C ASP A 341 6.29 1.54 17.05
N ASP A 342 5.41 2.08 17.89
CA ASP A 342 4.64 1.34 18.91
C ASP A 342 3.34 0.70 18.38
N GLY A 343 3.02 0.87 17.09
CA GLY A 343 1.82 0.33 16.44
C GLY A 343 0.49 0.95 16.88
N ARG A 344 0.51 2.00 17.72
CA ARG A 344 -0.70 2.55 18.35
C ARG A 344 -1.49 3.51 17.46
N ARG A 345 -0.81 4.24 16.59
CA ARG A 345 -1.41 5.16 15.63
C ARG A 345 -1.06 4.75 14.22
N SER A 346 -1.99 4.95 13.32
CA SER A 346 -1.80 4.65 11.90
C SER A 346 -2.61 5.58 11.04
N ALA A 347 -2.12 5.82 9.83
CA ALA A 347 -2.81 6.58 8.79
C ALA A 347 -2.54 5.96 7.43
N MET A 348 -3.59 5.81 6.64
CA MET A 348 -3.59 5.26 5.29
C MET A 348 -4.30 6.23 4.36
N VAL A 349 -3.66 6.59 3.26
CA VAL A 349 -4.22 7.48 2.24
C VAL A 349 -4.19 6.78 0.90
N SER A 350 -5.32 6.79 0.20
CA SER A 350 -5.40 6.40 -1.20
C SER A 350 -5.86 7.59 -2.04
N MET A 351 -5.14 7.85 -3.10
CA MET A 351 -5.41 8.88 -4.09
C MET A 351 -5.74 8.21 -5.41
N SER A 352 -6.82 8.63 -6.06
CA SER A 352 -7.30 8.04 -7.31
C SER A 352 -6.86 8.83 -8.56
N THR A 353 -5.78 9.60 -8.44
CA THR A 353 -5.09 10.23 -9.55
C THR A 353 -3.59 10.20 -9.28
N ALA A 354 -2.80 9.77 -10.25
CA ALA A 354 -1.36 9.98 -10.25
C ALA A 354 -1.03 11.23 -11.08
N LEU A 355 -0.43 12.23 -10.43
CA LEU A 355 -0.05 13.51 -11.05
C LEU A 355 1.34 13.37 -11.68
N GLY A 356 1.40 12.76 -12.87
CA GLY A 356 2.64 12.41 -13.57
C GLY A 356 3.03 13.36 -14.70
N ASP A 357 2.43 14.57 -14.76
CA ASP A 357 2.75 15.59 -15.76
C ASP A 357 4.12 16.23 -15.55
N SER A 358 4.64 16.20 -14.33
CA SER A 358 6.00 16.60 -13.99
C SER A 358 6.48 15.93 -12.70
N LEU A 359 7.80 15.81 -12.52
CA LEU A 359 8.38 15.33 -11.27
C LEU A 359 7.99 16.21 -10.08
N ASP A 360 8.01 17.52 -10.25
CA ASP A 360 7.65 18.46 -9.18
C ASP A 360 6.20 18.28 -8.72
N HIS A 361 5.27 18.07 -9.64
CA HIS A 361 3.86 17.85 -9.31
C HIS A 361 3.66 16.51 -8.62
N TYR A 362 4.32 15.46 -9.09
CA TYR A 362 4.35 14.16 -8.42
C TYR A 362 4.91 14.26 -7.00
N LEU A 363 6.05 14.93 -6.80
CA LEU A 363 6.65 15.12 -5.48
C LEU A 363 5.73 15.95 -4.57
N GLN A 364 5.07 16.99 -5.09
CA GLN A 364 4.11 17.78 -4.33
C GLN A 364 2.94 16.91 -3.85
N GLN A 365 2.43 16.02 -4.70
CA GLN A 365 1.39 15.05 -4.32
C GLN A 365 1.85 14.14 -3.19
N GLN A 366 3.03 13.55 -3.32
CA GLN A 366 3.62 12.65 -2.30
C GLN A 366 3.81 13.38 -0.96
N HIS A 367 4.42 14.56 -0.99
CA HIS A 367 4.71 15.33 0.23
C HIS A 367 3.44 15.83 0.91
N THR A 368 2.41 16.24 0.15
CA THR A 368 1.13 16.69 0.75
C THR A 368 0.41 15.52 1.43
N ALA A 369 0.42 14.33 0.82
CA ALA A 369 -0.11 13.14 1.45
C ALA A 369 0.72 12.70 2.67
N ASP A 370 2.05 12.86 2.63
CA ASP A 370 2.92 12.58 3.78
C ASP A 370 2.68 13.54 4.95
N VAL A 371 2.38 14.82 4.68
CA VAL A 371 1.96 15.78 5.72
C VAL A 371 0.67 15.33 6.40
N LEU A 372 -0.32 14.80 5.66
CA LEU A 372 -1.52 14.21 6.25
C LEU A 372 -1.15 13.05 7.18
N ILE A 373 -0.29 12.12 6.74
CA ILE A 373 0.20 11.02 7.58
C ILE A 373 0.85 11.55 8.86
N GLN A 374 1.77 12.50 8.74
CA GLN A 374 2.50 13.07 9.88
C GLN A 374 1.56 13.78 10.86
N ASN A 375 0.61 14.58 10.37
CA ASN A 375 -0.39 15.24 11.21
C ASN A 375 -1.23 14.22 11.98
N ALA A 376 -1.71 13.17 11.33
CA ALA A 376 -2.50 12.12 11.95
C ALA A 376 -1.71 11.33 13.01
N LEU A 377 -0.44 11.03 12.74
CA LEU A 377 0.42 10.30 13.66
C LEU A 377 0.92 11.17 14.83
N CYS A 378 1.03 12.49 14.65
CA CYS A 378 1.46 13.43 15.69
C CYS A 378 0.28 14.00 16.52
N ALA A 379 -0.98 13.76 16.12
CA ALA A 379 -2.13 14.23 16.88
C ALA A 379 -2.10 13.69 18.32
N THR A 380 -2.28 14.57 19.30
CA THR A 380 -2.26 14.23 20.74
C THR A 380 -3.63 13.83 21.24
#